data_dd6cfd37e450f12a2b30d5444cbc17e2
#
_entry.id   dd6cfd37e450f12a2b30d5444cbc17e2
#
_cell.length_a   1.000
_cell.length_b   1.000
_cell.length_c   1.000
_cell.angle_alpha   90.00
_cell.angle_beta   90.00
_cell.angle_gamma   90.00
#
_symmetry.space_group_name_H-M   'P 1'
#
loop_
_entity.id
_entity.type
_entity.pdbx_description
1 polymer ?
#
loop_
_entity_poly.entity_id
_entity_poly.type
_entity_poly.pdbx_seq_one_letter_code
_entity_poly.pdbx_strand_id
1 'polypeptide(L)'
;MCGMRRSSLDVTVNILEAAQGGANKTRIVYGSNLNFEIVKGYLYKLIESGLLAVDARGRYETTGKGAKFVNEYKSLMKPLKDM
;
A
#
# COMPACT_ATOMS: atom_id res chain seq x y z
N MET A 1 1.68 -20.60 -13.32
CA MET A 1 1.61 -20.11 -12.91
C MET A 1 1.07 -19.31 -12.69
N CYS A 2 0.68 -19.12 -12.81
CA CYS A 2 -0.02 -18.43 -12.59
C CYS A 2 -0.08 -17.73 -11.44
N GLY A 3 0.50 -17.89 -10.60
CA GLY A 3 0.56 -17.13 -9.41
C GLY A 3 1.14 -15.75 -9.54
N MET A 4 1.36 -15.34 -10.72
CA MET A 4 1.97 -14.04 -10.95
C MET A 4 1.01 -12.89 -10.85
N ARG A 5 -0.26 -13.17 -10.85
CA ARG A 5 -1.25 -12.10 -10.78
C ARG A 5 -1.32 -11.53 -9.37
N ARG A 6 -1.23 -10.22 -9.27
CA ARG A 6 -1.37 -9.55 -8.00
C ARG A 6 -2.83 -9.26 -7.72
N SER A 7 -3.24 -9.49 -6.50
CA SER A 7 -4.58 -9.11 -6.09
C SER A 7 -4.60 -7.65 -5.68
N SER A 8 -5.80 -7.07 -5.62
CA SER A 8 -5.94 -5.71 -5.12
C SER A 8 -5.40 -5.57 -3.72
N LEU A 9 -5.55 -6.62 -2.93
CA LEU A 9 -5.06 -6.61 -1.56
C LEU A 9 -3.54 -6.50 -1.52
N ASP A 10 -2.86 -7.26 -2.37
CA ASP A 10 -1.40 -7.20 -2.44
C ASP A 10 -0.94 -5.81 -2.83
N VAL A 11 -1.60 -5.21 -3.81
CA VAL A 11 -1.24 -3.87 -4.26
C VAL A 11 -1.46 -2.86 -3.14
N THR A 12 -2.57 -2.97 -2.44
CA THR A 12 -2.88 -2.07 -1.34
C THR A 12 -1.80 -2.14 -0.26
N VAL A 13 -1.40 -3.35 0.11
CA VAL A 13 -0.38 -3.52 1.14
C VAL A 13 0.96 -2.94 0.67
N ASN A 14 1.31 -3.18 -0.58
CA ASN A 14 2.58 -2.65 -1.11
C ASN A 14 2.60 -1.12 -1.05
N ILE A 15 1.49 -0.49 -1.40
CA ILE A 15 1.41 0.97 -1.37
C ILE A 15 1.50 1.48 0.06
N LEU A 16 0.79 0.83 0.97
CA LEU A 16 0.82 1.25 2.38
C LEU A 16 2.21 1.09 2.97
N GLU A 17 2.90 0.02 2.62
CA GLU A 17 4.27 -0.17 3.11
C GLU A 17 5.21 0.89 2.56
N ALA A 18 5.05 1.24 1.31
CA ALA A 18 5.89 2.26 0.70
C ALA A 18 5.64 3.63 1.33
N ALA A 19 4.45 3.86 1.82
CA ALA A 19 4.08 5.14 2.41
C ALA A 19 4.35 5.23 3.91
N GLN A 20 4.77 4.15 4.53
CA GLN A 20 5.09 4.20 5.96
C GLN A 20 6.28 5.12 6.19
N GLY A 21 6.13 6.04 7.11
CA GLY A 21 7.16 7.01 7.37
C GLY A 21 7.13 8.22 6.44
N GLY A 22 6.18 8.22 5.51
CA GLY A 22 6.02 9.33 4.58
C GLY A 22 6.76 9.11 3.27
N ALA A 23 6.05 9.32 2.17
CA ALA A 23 6.63 9.17 0.84
C ALA A 23 5.86 10.00 -0.15
N ASN A 24 6.56 10.52 -1.17
CA ASN A 24 5.87 11.23 -2.23
C ASN A 24 5.32 10.22 -3.24
N LYS A 25 4.54 10.72 -4.17
CA LYS A 25 3.88 9.87 -5.15
C LYS A 25 4.88 9.05 -5.97
N THR A 26 5.96 9.66 -6.37
CA THR A 26 6.97 9.00 -7.18
C THR A 26 7.56 7.80 -6.45
N ARG A 27 7.86 7.97 -5.17
CA ARG A 27 8.42 6.89 -4.38
C ARG A 27 7.44 5.75 -4.22
N ILE A 28 6.16 6.06 -4.09
CA ILE A 28 5.14 5.03 -3.97
C ILE A 28 5.01 4.25 -5.28
N VAL A 29 5.08 4.94 -6.40
CA VAL A 29 5.03 4.27 -7.70
C VAL A 29 6.19 3.30 -7.85
N TYR A 30 7.39 3.72 -7.51
CA TYR A 30 8.55 2.85 -7.58
C TYR A 30 8.42 1.67 -6.62
N GLY A 31 7.98 1.93 -5.41
CA GLY A 31 7.87 0.89 -4.41
C GLY A 31 6.82 -0.16 -4.72
N SER A 32 5.76 0.24 -5.39
CA SER A 32 4.68 -0.68 -5.73
C SER A 32 4.90 -1.36 -7.07
N ASN A 33 5.83 -0.86 -7.87
CA ASN A 33 6.14 -1.41 -9.17
C ASN A 33 4.93 -1.41 -10.12
N LEU A 34 4.13 -0.34 -10.02
CA LEU A 34 2.95 -0.17 -10.85
C LEU A 34 3.07 1.13 -11.62
N ASN A 35 2.22 1.29 -12.64
CA ASN A 35 2.25 2.55 -13.35
C ASN A 35 1.51 3.62 -12.56
N PHE A 36 1.75 4.86 -12.94
CA PHE A 36 1.24 6.01 -12.22
C PHE A 36 -0.29 6.06 -12.15
N GLU A 37 -0.93 5.70 -13.25
CA GLU A 37 -2.40 5.75 -13.32
C GLU A 37 -3.05 4.79 -12.33
N ILE A 38 -2.50 3.60 -12.24
CA ILE A 38 -3.04 2.59 -11.33
C ILE A 38 -2.84 3.01 -9.88
N VAL A 39 -1.62 3.48 -9.57
CA VAL A 39 -1.31 3.92 -8.21
C VAL A 39 -2.21 5.07 -7.80
N LYS A 40 -2.46 6.00 -8.70
CA LYS A 40 -3.30 7.15 -8.42
C LYS A 40 -4.69 6.74 -7.95
N GLY A 41 -5.28 5.78 -8.62
CA GLY A 41 -6.59 5.27 -8.22
C GLY A 41 -6.59 4.64 -6.85
N TYR A 42 -5.55 3.88 -6.55
CA TYR A 42 -5.42 3.26 -5.24
C TYR A 42 -5.21 4.30 -4.14
N LEU A 43 -4.39 5.29 -4.42
CA LEU A 43 -4.14 6.35 -3.44
C LEU A 43 -5.44 7.03 -3.03
N TYR A 44 -6.25 7.33 -4.01
CA TYR A 44 -7.52 7.98 -3.76
C TYR A 44 -8.42 7.13 -2.86
N LYS A 45 -8.54 5.85 -3.18
CA LYS A 45 -9.38 4.95 -2.42
C LYS A 45 -8.86 4.75 -1.00
N LEU A 46 -7.56 4.68 -0.85
CA LEU A 46 -6.96 4.48 0.46
C LEU A 46 -7.17 5.70 1.36
N ILE A 47 -7.10 6.88 0.77
CA ILE A 47 -7.35 8.09 1.53
C ILE A 47 -8.79 8.13 1.98
N GLU A 48 -9.71 7.77 1.11
CA GLU A 48 -11.12 7.73 1.46
C GLU A 48 -11.41 6.73 2.55
N SER A 49 -10.69 5.63 2.56
CA SER A 49 -10.88 4.58 3.57
C SER A 49 -10.21 4.90 4.89
N GLY A 50 -9.42 5.95 4.94
CA GLY A 50 -8.75 6.32 6.17
C GLY A 50 -7.47 5.55 6.43
N LEU A 51 -7.00 4.78 5.44
CA LEU A 51 -5.77 4.00 5.59
C LEU A 51 -4.54 4.81 5.25
N LEU A 52 -4.71 5.86 4.48
CA LEU A 52 -3.62 6.68 4.00
C LEU A 52 -3.99 8.15 4.19
N ALA A 53 -3.00 8.98 4.45
CA ALA A 53 -3.21 10.42 4.59
C ALA A 53 -2.23 11.14 3.68
N VAL A 54 -2.61 12.32 3.23
CA VAL A 54 -1.73 13.14 2.41
C VAL A 54 -1.66 14.52 3.04
N ASP A 55 -0.46 15.09 3.13
CA ASP A 55 -0.29 16.41 3.70
C ASP A 55 -0.29 17.48 2.61
N ALA A 56 -0.13 18.73 3.03
CA ALA A 56 -0.19 19.86 2.12
C ALA A 56 0.93 19.85 1.07
N ARG A 57 1.99 19.11 1.34
CA ARG A 57 3.12 19.04 0.43
C ARG A 57 2.98 17.89 -0.58
N GLY A 58 1.89 17.17 -0.52
CA GLY A 58 1.71 16.02 -1.39
C GLY A 58 2.44 14.79 -0.92
N ARG A 59 2.76 14.74 0.34
CA ARG A 59 3.44 13.60 0.93
C ARG A 59 2.41 12.67 1.53
N TYR A 60 2.50 11.40 1.18
CA TYR A 60 1.56 10.40 1.64
C TYR A 60 2.12 9.63 2.81
N GLU A 61 1.29 9.34 3.77
CA GLU A 61 1.73 8.59 4.94
C GLU A 61 0.64 7.62 5.37
N THR A 62 1.05 6.41 5.68
CA THR A 62 0.12 5.39 6.16
C THR A 62 -0.33 5.75 7.58
N THR A 63 -1.63 5.78 7.78
CA THR A 63 -2.21 6.10 9.09
C THR A 63 -2.06 4.92 10.03
N GLY A 64 -2.41 5.14 11.31
CA GLY A 64 -2.42 4.05 12.27
C GLY A 64 -3.32 2.92 11.83
N LYS A 65 -4.46 3.27 11.24
CA LYS A 65 -5.39 2.28 10.72
C LYS A 65 -4.77 1.51 9.57
N GLY A 66 -4.04 2.20 8.70
CA GLY A 66 -3.36 1.55 7.59
C GLY A 66 -2.26 0.63 8.06
N ALA A 67 -1.49 1.05 9.06
CA ALA A 67 -0.43 0.23 9.62
C ALA A 67 -0.99 -1.05 10.23
N LYS A 68 -2.13 -0.93 10.91
CA LYS A 68 -2.79 -2.08 11.49
C LYS A 68 -3.25 -3.05 10.40
N PHE A 69 -3.77 -2.50 9.33
CA PHE A 69 -4.20 -3.31 8.18
C PHE A 69 -3.04 -4.11 7.61
N VAL A 70 -1.90 -3.46 7.43
CA VAL A 70 -0.71 -4.13 6.90
C VAL A 70 -0.24 -5.23 7.84
N ASN A 71 -0.22 -4.94 9.13
CA ASN A 71 0.21 -5.93 10.11
C ASN A 71 -0.70 -7.15 10.11
N GLU A 72 -2.00 -6.94 10.00
CA GLU A 72 -2.93 -8.05 9.97
C GLU A 72 -2.75 -8.89 8.71
N TYR A 73 -2.50 -8.23 7.59
CA TYR A 73 -2.26 -8.93 6.35
C TYR A 73 -1.02 -9.81 6.45
N LYS A 74 0.07 -9.25 6.96
CA LYS A 74 1.32 -9.99 7.10
C LYS A 74 1.18 -11.14 8.08
N SER A 75 0.41 -10.92 9.12
CA SER A 75 0.18 -11.96 10.11
C SER A 75 -0.55 -13.15 9.51
N LEU A 76 -1.52 -12.87 8.63
CA LEU A 76 -2.25 -13.93 7.96
C LEU A 76 -1.40 -14.69 6.97
N MET A 77 -0.52 -13.99 6.28
CA MET A 77 0.29 -14.62 5.23
C MET A 77 1.53 -15.31 5.77
N LYS A 78 1.97 -14.90 6.96
CA LYS A 78 3.21 -15.41 7.51
C LYS A 78 3.24 -16.92 7.69
N PRO A 79 2.19 -17.54 8.26
CA PRO A 79 2.22 -18.99 8.42
C PRO A 79 2.34 -19.73 7.10
N LEU A 80 1.78 -19.18 6.04
CA LEU A 80 1.86 -19.80 4.73
C LEU A 80 3.28 -19.72 4.17
N LYS A 81 3.94 -18.63 4.44
CA LYS A 81 5.30 -18.45 3.96
C LYS A 81 6.30 -19.33 4.70
N ASP A 82 6.03 -19.58 5.96
CA ASP A 82 6.94 -20.36 6.79
C ASP A 82 6.87 -21.85 6.49
N MET A 83 5.89 -22.23 5.72
CA MET A 83 5.78 -23.63 5.33
C MET A 83 6.65 -23.94 4.13
#